data_171a76fd39a5d3d1195db3b54db28744
#
_entry.id   171a76fd39a5d3d1195db3b54db28744
#
_cell.length_a   1.000
_cell.length_b   1.000
_cell.length_c   1.000
_cell.angle_alpha   90.00
_cell.angle_beta   90.00
_cell.angle_gamma   90.00
#
_symmetry.space_group_name_H-M   'P 1'
#
loop_
_entity.id
_entity.type
_entity.pdbx_description
1 polymer ?
#
loop_
_entity_poly.entity_id
_entity_poly.type
_entity_poly.pdbx_seq_one_letter_code
_entity_poly.pdbx_strand_id
1 'polypeptide(L)'
;MHVVYQLTTSNDLEIFELDTPSKNKLEEVCNLRQPLLFPYYEEAIQSVFSKLTDYKAFDVNVYDSEYNSTTVSLKNAFQLIDKKKYISLHNSDFLNETMVSRYYLTTDAYLRPPMVASITYDLLMGSESSSTRLEYNTHYRNYFYVSNGSVTVKLTPPKNEKYLNPEKDYANQMYYSLKQDIDKVKFLEITLVKGQILFIPAYWWYSITFAKESCVCTLQYKTVMNIIATLPDICMGVLQRHNTKTKLTKITLASPANPSSSDESRTSKGPDELR
;
A
#
# COMPACT_ATOMS: atom_id res chain seq x y z
N MET A 1 -1.00 -17.50 -25.96
CA MET A 1 0.34 -17.53 -25.33
C MET A 1 0.65 -16.26 -24.55
N HIS A 2 0.52 -15.05 -25.09
CA HIS A 2 0.82 -13.80 -24.37
C HIS A 2 0.00 -13.54 -23.10
N VAL A 3 -1.29 -13.90 -23.08
CA VAL A 3 -2.14 -13.73 -21.89
C VAL A 3 -1.67 -14.63 -20.74
N VAL A 4 -1.36 -15.90 -21.02
CA VAL A 4 -0.85 -16.83 -20.01
C VAL A 4 0.50 -16.35 -19.45
N TYR A 5 1.34 -15.78 -20.30
CA TYR A 5 2.61 -15.19 -19.87
C TYR A 5 2.41 -14.07 -18.84
N GLN A 6 1.31 -13.31 -18.91
CA GLN A 6 1.01 -12.26 -17.92
C GLN A 6 0.73 -12.81 -16.52
N LEU A 7 0.32 -14.07 -16.40
CA LEU A 7 0.00 -14.75 -15.14
C LEU A 7 1.19 -15.53 -14.55
N THR A 8 2.31 -15.61 -15.28
CA THR A 8 3.51 -16.31 -14.81
C THR A 8 4.52 -15.32 -14.22
N THR A 9 5.32 -15.77 -13.28
CA THR A 9 6.43 -15.02 -12.69
C THR A 9 7.52 -15.99 -12.22
N SER A 10 8.73 -15.49 -11.94
CA SER A 10 9.78 -16.34 -11.38
C SER A 10 9.42 -16.79 -9.96
N ASN A 11 9.83 -17.99 -9.62
CA ASN A 11 9.73 -18.56 -8.29
C ASN A 11 11.08 -18.66 -7.56
N ASP A 12 12.13 -18.11 -8.15
CA ASP A 12 13.46 -18.11 -7.55
C ASP A 12 13.54 -17.00 -6.49
N LEU A 13 13.93 -17.38 -5.28
CA LEU A 13 14.04 -16.44 -4.16
C LEU A 13 15.39 -15.71 -4.24
N GLU A 14 15.54 -14.92 -5.27
CA GLU A 14 16.72 -14.13 -5.58
C GLU A 14 16.33 -12.73 -6.02
N ILE A 15 17.22 -11.76 -5.86
CA ILE A 15 17.07 -10.41 -6.34
C ILE A 15 18.18 -10.07 -7.30
N PHE A 16 17.82 -9.40 -8.40
CA PHE A 16 18.82 -8.77 -9.25
C PHE A 16 19.22 -7.41 -8.68
N GLU A 17 20.50 -7.14 -8.68
CA GLU A 17 21.03 -5.81 -8.40
C GLU A 17 21.68 -5.26 -9.67
N LEU A 18 21.35 -4.04 -10.03
CA LEU A 18 21.95 -3.33 -11.15
C LEU A 18 22.49 -1.99 -10.71
N ASP A 19 23.62 -1.61 -11.25
CA ASP A 19 24.09 -0.22 -11.21
C ASP A 19 23.34 0.56 -12.30
N THR A 20 22.83 1.71 -12.10
CA THR A 20 22.21 2.64 -13.07
C THR A 20 21.86 2.03 -14.45
N PRO A 21 20.80 1.20 -14.57
CA PRO A 21 20.48 0.53 -15.83
C PRO A 21 19.96 1.52 -16.87
N SER A 22 20.34 1.31 -18.14
CA SER A 22 19.65 1.98 -19.25
C SER A 22 18.20 1.48 -19.37
N LYS A 23 17.30 2.27 -19.99
CA LYS A 23 15.91 1.88 -20.17
C LYS A 23 15.77 0.51 -20.85
N ASN A 24 16.55 0.24 -21.89
CA ASN A 24 16.53 -1.05 -22.60
C ASN A 24 16.96 -2.21 -21.70
N LYS A 25 18.00 -2.01 -20.89
CA LYS A 25 18.46 -3.02 -19.91
C LYS A 25 17.43 -3.26 -18.83
N LEU A 26 16.80 -2.19 -18.33
CA LEU A 26 15.71 -2.29 -17.36
C LEU A 26 14.54 -3.12 -17.93
N GLU A 27 14.13 -2.86 -19.17
CA GLU A 27 13.08 -3.64 -19.85
C GLU A 27 13.45 -5.13 -19.94
N GLU A 28 14.66 -5.44 -20.36
CA GLU A 28 15.17 -6.81 -20.46
C GLU A 28 15.08 -7.55 -19.12
N VAL A 29 15.63 -6.93 -18.05
CA VAL A 29 15.70 -7.58 -16.73
C VAL A 29 14.32 -7.67 -16.07
N CYS A 30 13.48 -6.64 -16.16
CA CYS A 30 12.11 -6.70 -15.66
C CYS A 30 11.27 -7.79 -16.32
N ASN A 31 11.58 -8.16 -17.57
CA ASN A 31 10.89 -9.26 -18.25
C ASN A 31 11.25 -10.65 -17.70
N LEU A 32 12.33 -10.79 -16.93
CA LEU A 32 12.64 -12.02 -16.17
C LEU A 32 11.67 -12.25 -15.02
N ARG A 33 10.93 -11.19 -14.60
CA ARG A 33 9.93 -11.24 -13.55
C ARG A 33 10.47 -11.72 -12.20
N GLN A 34 11.67 -11.29 -11.90
CA GLN A 34 12.30 -11.40 -10.60
C GLN A 34 12.42 -10.01 -9.97
N PRO A 35 12.42 -9.88 -8.64
CA PRO A 35 12.69 -8.61 -7.97
C PRO A 35 14.02 -8.02 -8.43
N LEU A 36 14.05 -6.70 -8.58
CA LEU A 36 15.20 -5.96 -9.05
C LEU A 36 15.43 -4.72 -8.20
N LEU A 37 16.64 -4.54 -7.72
CA LEU A 37 17.09 -3.37 -6.97
C LEU A 37 18.09 -2.55 -7.80
N PHE A 38 17.93 -1.23 -7.83
CA PHE A 38 18.89 -0.32 -8.47
C PHE A 38 18.81 1.09 -7.89
N PRO A 39 19.94 1.84 -7.89
CA PRO A 39 19.93 3.25 -7.52
C PRO A 39 19.33 4.12 -8.63
N TYR A 40 18.59 5.14 -8.24
CA TYR A 40 18.00 6.09 -9.15
C TYR A 40 17.95 7.48 -8.51
N TYR A 41 18.62 8.44 -9.14
CA TYR A 41 18.75 9.79 -8.62
C TYR A 41 18.00 10.76 -9.52
N GLU A 42 16.82 11.17 -9.10
CA GLU A 42 15.98 12.18 -9.75
C GLU A 42 15.48 13.15 -8.70
N GLU A 43 15.86 14.42 -8.80
CA GLU A 43 15.59 15.45 -7.81
C GLU A 43 14.07 15.64 -7.58
N ALA A 44 13.27 15.58 -8.64
CA ALA A 44 11.83 15.79 -8.55
C ALA A 44 11.19 14.79 -7.57
N ILE A 45 11.35 13.48 -7.78
CA ILE A 45 10.73 12.47 -6.93
C ILE A 45 11.40 12.38 -5.54
N GLN A 46 12.70 12.71 -5.44
CA GLN A 46 13.38 12.80 -4.15
C GLN A 46 12.81 13.91 -3.27
N SER A 47 12.38 15.01 -3.87
CA SER A 47 11.83 16.16 -3.14
C SER A 47 10.40 15.96 -2.65
N VAL A 48 9.70 14.88 -3.04
CA VAL A 48 8.30 14.64 -2.70
C VAL A 48 8.06 14.79 -1.20
N PHE A 49 8.83 14.10 -0.36
CA PHE A 49 8.64 14.16 1.10
C PHE A 49 8.75 15.58 1.66
N SER A 50 9.71 16.37 1.21
CA SER A 50 9.87 17.76 1.65
C SER A 50 8.71 18.66 1.20
N LYS A 51 8.14 18.37 0.02
CA LYS A 51 7.00 19.12 -0.54
C LYS A 51 5.67 18.78 0.16
N LEU A 52 5.55 17.65 0.84
CA LEU A 52 4.34 17.32 1.59
C LEU A 52 3.99 18.35 2.65
N THR A 53 4.97 19.10 3.15
CA THR A 53 4.74 20.17 4.14
C THR A 53 3.84 21.28 3.63
N ASP A 54 3.76 21.47 2.32
CA ASP A 54 2.94 22.52 1.68
C ASP A 54 1.46 22.10 1.61
N TYR A 55 1.16 20.81 1.77
CA TYR A 55 -0.17 20.22 1.55
C TYR A 55 -0.80 19.65 2.84
N LYS A 56 -0.42 20.17 4.00
CA LYS A 56 -0.85 19.68 5.33
C LYS A 56 -2.36 19.69 5.57
N ALA A 57 -3.11 20.51 4.82
CA ALA A 57 -4.56 20.63 4.95
C ALA A 57 -5.33 19.56 4.17
N PHE A 58 -4.70 18.89 3.21
CA PHE A 58 -5.32 17.85 2.39
C PHE A 58 -5.42 16.52 3.12
N ASP A 59 -6.40 15.72 2.76
CA ASP A 59 -6.69 14.46 3.41
C ASP A 59 -5.88 13.30 2.84
N VAL A 60 -5.48 12.41 3.73
CA VAL A 60 -4.79 11.14 3.42
C VAL A 60 -5.41 9.99 4.19
N ASN A 61 -5.27 8.79 3.67
CA ASN A 61 -5.74 7.59 4.32
C ASN A 61 -4.69 7.06 5.31
N VAL A 62 -5.12 6.77 6.53
CA VAL A 62 -4.27 6.21 7.58
C VAL A 62 -4.90 4.93 8.10
N TYR A 63 -4.08 3.93 8.35
CA TYR A 63 -4.48 2.61 8.82
C TYR A 63 -3.82 2.34 10.17
N ASP A 64 -4.59 1.80 11.10
CA ASP A 64 -4.08 1.32 12.38
C ASP A 64 -3.49 -0.10 12.27
N SER A 65 -3.06 -0.67 13.39
CA SER A 65 -2.51 -2.03 13.45
C SER A 65 -3.50 -3.13 13.06
N GLU A 66 -4.80 -2.86 13.13
CA GLU A 66 -5.87 -3.77 12.72
C GLU A 66 -6.31 -3.54 11.27
N TYR A 67 -5.69 -2.56 10.58
CA TYR A 67 -6.04 -2.12 9.23
C TYR A 67 -7.43 -1.47 9.11
N ASN A 68 -7.93 -0.87 10.20
CA ASN A 68 -9.06 0.03 10.08
C ASN A 68 -8.60 1.32 9.42
N SER A 69 -9.27 1.71 8.33
CA SER A 69 -8.94 2.92 7.60
C SER A 69 -9.65 4.13 8.18
N THR A 70 -8.91 5.23 8.29
CA THR A 70 -9.46 6.54 8.65
C THR A 70 -8.85 7.60 7.75
N THR A 71 -9.68 8.48 7.21
CA THR A 71 -9.21 9.61 6.41
C THR A 71 -9.01 10.81 7.34
N VAL A 72 -7.81 11.38 7.33
CA VAL A 72 -7.44 12.52 8.17
C VAL A 72 -6.56 13.49 7.39
N SER A 73 -6.51 14.77 7.82
CA SER A 73 -5.58 15.71 7.19
C SER A 73 -4.13 15.25 7.34
N LEU A 74 -3.30 15.55 6.35
CA LEU A 74 -1.88 15.17 6.33
C LEU A 74 -1.13 15.68 7.59
N LYS A 75 -1.52 16.84 8.12
CA LYS A 75 -0.99 17.34 9.39
C LYS A 75 -1.25 16.37 10.54
N ASN A 76 -2.48 15.87 10.64
CA ASN A 76 -2.86 14.92 11.69
C ASN A 76 -2.23 13.55 11.44
N ALA A 77 -2.12 13.12 10.18
CA ALA A 77 -1.44 11.89 9.80
C ALA A 77 0.02 11.87 10.28
N PHE A 78 0.78 12.94 10.08
CA PHE A 78 2.15 13.04 10.61
C PHE A 78 2.20 12.92 12.14
N GLN A 79 1.24 13.52 12.85
CA GLN A 79 1.18 13.41 14.32
C GLN A 79 0.83 11.98 14.78
N LEU A 80 -0.03 11.27 14.04
CA LEU A 80 -0.39 9.89 14.34
C LEU A 80 0.79 8.95 14.07
N ILE A 81 1.47 9.13 12.95
CA ILE A 81 2.64 8.34 12.56
C ILE A 81 3.80 8.53 13.55
N ASP A 82 4.00 9.73 14.08
CA ASP A 82 5.06 10.01 15.06
C ASP A 82 4.78 9.40 16.44
N LYS A 83 3.50 9.32 16.85
CA LYS A 83 3.11 8.93 18.21
C LYS A 83 2.66 7.49 18.39
N LYS A 84 2.18 6.84 17.34
CA LYS A 84 1.55 5.50 17.38
C LYS A 84 1.92 4.70 16.15
N LYS A 85 1.64 3.39 16.18
CA LYS A 85 1.84 2.50 15.03
C LYS A 85 0.73 2.69 13.98
N TYR A 86 0.91 3.65 13.10
CA TYR A 86 0.04 3.91 11.96
C TYR A 86 0.84 3.83 10.65
N ILE A 87 0.16 3.45 9.59
CA ILE A 87 0.67 3.49 8.22
C ILE A 87 -0.30 4.27 7.34
N SER A 88 0.22 5.01 6.38
CA SER A 88 -0.56 5.73 5.36
C SER A 88 -0.33 5.09 4.01
N LEU A 89 -1.40 4.62 3.38
CA LEU A 89 -1.43 3.89 2.11
C LEU A 89 -2.64 4.34 1.28
N HIS A 90 -2.64 4.04 -0.02
CA HIS A 90 -3.75 4.33 -0.94
C HIS A 90 -4.09 5.81 -1.02
N ASN A 91 -3.05 6.63 -1.21
CA ASN A 91 -3.12 8.09 -1.28
C ASN A 91 -3.12 8.62 -2.72
N SER A 92 -3.55 7.84 -3.70
CA SER A 92 -3.61 8.27 -5.11
C SER A 92 -4.48 9.51 -5.32
N ASP A 93 -5.59 9.63 -4.58
CA ASP A 93 -6.48 10.78 -4.67
C ASP A 93 -5.79 12.04 -4.14
N PHE A 94 -5.11 11.94 -2.99
CA PHE A 94 -4.27 13.02 -2.47
C PHE A 94 -3.22 13.50 -3.49
N LEU A 95 -2.51 12.56 -4.14
CA LEU A 95 -1.51 12.91 -5.16
C LEU A 95 -2.11 13.65 -6.36
N ASN A 96 -3.33 13.30 -6.75
CA ASN A 96 -4.04 13.91 -7.87
C ASN A 96 -4.59 15.31 -7.47
N GLU A 97 -5.23 15.43 -6.31
CA GLU A 97 -5.80 16.70 -5.83
C GLU A 97 -4.73 17.76 -5.58
N THR A 98 -3.60 17.36 -5.01
CA THR A 98 -2.47 18.28 -4.73
C THR A 98 -1.55 18.50 -5.92
N MET A 99 -1.75 17.76 -7.01
CA MET A 99 -0.82 17.72 -8.15
C MET A 99 0.62 17.30 -7.77
N VAL A 100 0.83 16.67 -6.63
CA VAL A 100 2.14 16.08 -6.26
C VAL A 100 2.54 14.99 -7.24
N SER A 101 1.57 14.36 -7.91
CA SER A 101 1.82 13.40 -9.00
C SER A 101 2.73 13.95 -10.12
N ARG A 102 2.83 15.25 -10.31
CA ARG A 102 3.75 15.88 -11.29
C ARG A 102 5.23 15.57 -11.01
N TYR A 103 5.60 15.36 -9.75
CA TYR A 103 6.98 15.03 -9.38
C TYR A 103 7.37 13.60 -9.76
N TYR A 104 6.40 12.77 -10.13
CA TYR A 104 6.62 11.39 -10.61
C TYR A 104 6.90 11.32 -12.12
N LEU A 105 6.58 12.36 -12.89
CA LEU A 105 6.53 12.30 -14.36
C LEU A 105 7.87 11.94 -15.01
N THR A 106 8.98 12.50 -14.54
CA THR A 106 10.32 12.18 -15.09
C THR A 106 10.68 10.72 -14.83
N THR A 107 10.45 10.27 -13.58
CA THR A 107 10.67 8.89 -13.18
C THR A 107 9.75 7.94 -13.93
N ASP A 108 8.48 8.31 -14.12
CA ASP A 108 7.51 7.55 -14.91
C ASP A 108 7.97 7.39 -16.37
N ALA A 109 8.45 8.45 -17.02
CA ALA A 109 8.96 8.38 -18.39
C ALA A 109 10.11 7.37 -18.54
N TYR A 110 10.94 7.23 -17.49
CA TYR A 110 12.02 6.26 -17.44
C TYR A 110 11.52 4.83 -17.17
N LEU A 111 10.61 4.64 -16.19
CA LEU A 111 10.15 3.32 -15.73
C LEU A 111 9.01 2.72 -16.55
N ARG A 112 8.29 3.55 -17.33
CA ARG A 112 7.08 3.17 -18.05
C ARG A 112 7.36 2.08 -19.10
N PRO A 113 6.73 0.89 -18.97
CA PRO A 113 6.83 -0.16 -19.97
C PRO A 113 6.05 0.20 -21.24
N PRO A 114 6.27 -0.49 -22.35
CA PRO A 114 5.46 -0.32 -23.55
C PRO A 114 4.01 -0.79 -23.33
N MET A 115 3.08 -0.23 -24.11
CA MET A 115 1.64 -0.60 -24.13
C MET A 115 0.92 -0.46 -22.78
N VAL A 116 1.28 0.54 -21.98
CA VAL A 116 0.60 0.85 -20.72
C VAL A 116 -0.83 1.32 -21.00
N ALA A 117 -1.80 0.71 -20.32
CA ALA A 117 -3.20 1.08 -20.36
C ALA A 117 -3.63 1.89 -19.12
N SER A 118 -3.00 1.64 -17.96
CA SER A 118 -3.28 2.37 -16.72
C SER A 118 -2.02 2.53 -15.89
N ILE A 119 -1.92 3.69 -15.24
CA ILE A 119 -0.85 4.02 -14.30
C ILE A 119 -1.50 4.46 -12.99
N THR A 120 -0.96 3.98 -11.89
CA THR A 120 -1.35 4.42 -10.55
C THR A 120 -0.09 4.85 -9.81
N TYR A 121 -0.11 6.06 -9.28
CA TYR A 121 0.89 6.54 -8.35
C TYR A 121 0.32 6.47 -6.94
N ASP A 122 1.15 6.12 -5.98
CA ASP A 122 0.76 6.14 -4.57
C ASP A 122 1.93 6.64 -3.71
N LEU A 123 1.60 7.03 -2.49
CA LEU A 123 2.52 7.52 -1.48
C LEU A 123 2.30 6.74 -0.19
N LEU A 124 3.37 6.09 0.27
CA LEU A 124 3.35 5.30 1.48
C LEU A 124 4.22 5.94 2.55
N MET A 125 3.70 6.00 3.75
CA MET A 125 4.42 6.47 4.93
C MET A 125 4.05 5.58 6.12
N GLY A 126 4.93 5.49 7.10
CA GLY A 126 4.62 4.69 8.29
C GLY A 126 5.40 5.12 9.51
N SER A 127 4.87 4.75 10.66
CA SER A 127 5.56 4.89 11.94
C SER A 127 6.77 3.97 11.98
N GLU A 128 7.74 4.34 12.79
CA GLU A 128 8.91 3.49 13.02
C GLU A 128 8.48 2.09 13.48
N SER A 129 9.05 1.06 12.84
CA SER A 129 8.73 -0.35 13.07
C SER A 129 7.28 -0.77 12.77
N SER A 130 6.48 0.07 12.10
CA SER A 130 5.21 -0.36 11.55
C SER A 130 5.43 -1.11 10.23
N SER A 131 4.57 -2.10 9.96
CA SER A 131 4.68 -2.93 8.75
C SER A 131 3.35 -3.01 8.03
N THR A 132 3.41 -3.03 6.70
CA THR A 132 2.22 -3.39 5.89
C THR A 132 1.88 -4.86 6.09
N ARG A 133 0.63 -5.24 5.78
CA ARG A 133 0.26 -6.65 5.64
C ARG A 133 1.16 -7.31 4.59
N LEU A 134 1.29 -8.62 4.71
CA LEU A 134 1.87 -9.40 3.63
C LEU A 134 0.85 -9.50 2.51
N GLU A 135 1.15 -8.90 1.37
CA GLU A 135 0.23 -8.72 0.25
C GLU A 135 0.92 -8.95 -1.09
N TYR A 136 0.14 -9.17 -2.15
CA TYR A 136 0.63 -9.11 -3.52
C TYR A 136 -0.30 -8.26 -4.37
N ASN A 137 0.20 -7.79 -5.50
CA ASN A 137 -0.61 -7.12 -6.50
C ASN A 137 -0.51 -7.81 -7.87
N THR A 138 -1.44 -7.47 -8.75
CA THR A 138 -1.54 -8.04 -10.10
C THR A 138 -1.04 -7.08 -11.18
N HIS A 139 -0.42 -5.96 -10.80
CA HIS A 139 0.12 -5.00 -11.75
C HIS A 139 1.29 -5.62 -12.54
N TYR A 140 1.35 -5.33 -13.83
CA TYR A 140 2.42 -5.81 -14.70
C TYR A 140 3.80 -5.42 -14.19
N ARG A 141 3.93 -4.16 -13.70
CA ARG A 141 5.12 -3.65 -13.02
C ARG A 141 4.73 -2.82 -11.83
N ASN A 142 5.50 -2.98 -10.77
CA ASN A 142 5.28 -2.30 -9.51
C ASN A 142 6.65 -1.86 -8.94
N TYR A 143 6.87 -0.56 -8.90
CA TYR A 143 8.12 0.04 -8.44
C TYR A 143 7.90 0.80 -7.15
N PHE A 144 8.82 0.61 -6.21
CA PHE A 144 8.89 1.30 -4.92
C PHE A 144 10.15 2.14 -4.89
N TYR A 145 9.99 3.43 -4.84
CA TYR A 145 11.08 4.41 -4.75
C TYR A 145 11.13 5.02 -3.36
N VAL A 146 12.25 4.93 -2.66
CA VAL A 146 12.43 5.56 -1.35
C VAL A 146 12.83 7.01 -1.52
N SER A 147 11.88 7.93 -1.30
CA SER A 147 12.12 9.37 -1.40
C SER A 147 12.74 9.96 -0.13
N ASN A 148 12.46 9.36 1.03
CA ASN A 148 13.07 9.75 2.31
C ASN A 148 13.19 8.57 3.27
N GLY A 149 14.20 8.59 4.13
CA GLY A 149 14.45 7.55 5.14
C GLY A 149 14.90 6.22 4.55
N SER A 150 14.45 5.13 5.17
CA SER A 150 14.70 3.77 4.74
C SER A 150 13.53 2.84 5.07
N VAL A 151 13.41 1.76 4.34
CA VAL A 151 12.39 0.73 4.58
C VAL A 151 13.00 -0.66 4.42
N THR A 152 12.53 -1.63 5.19
CA THR A 152 12.88 -3.03 4.99
C THR A 152 11.71 -3.75 4.32
N VAL A 153 11.97 -4.39 3.19
CA VAL A 153 10.97 -5.12 2.42
C VAL A 153 11.23 -6.61 2.55
N LYS A 154 10.21 -7.35 2.99
CA LYS A 154 10.20 -8.82 2.98
C LYS A 154 9.51 -9.28 1.72
N LEU A 155 10.14 -10.22 1.01
CA LEU A 155 9.65 -10.76 -0.26
C LEU A 155 9.57 -12.27 -0.19
N THR A 156 8.54 -12.84 -0.83
CA THR A 156 8.47 -14.28 -1.06
C THR A 156 7.76 -14.58 -2.39
N PRO A 157 8.22 -15.60 -3.14
CA PRO A 157 7.65 -15.90 -4.45
C PRO A 157 6.26 -16.54 -4.36
N PRO A 158 5.47 -16.49 -5.44
CA PRO A 158 4.10 -17.02 -5.50
C PRO A 158 3.96 -18.49 -5.14
N LYS A 159 4.98 -19.33 -5.35
CA LYS A 159 4.95 -20.76 -4.98
C LYS A 159 4.60 -21.00 -3.50
N ASN A 160 4.83 -20.00 -2.66
CA ASN A 160 4.54 -20.06 -1.22
C ASN A 160 3.10 -19.65 -0.87
N GLU A 161 2.26 -19.24 -1.83
CA GLU A 161 0.86 -18.85 -1.63
C GLU A 161 0.06 -19.92 -0.86
N LYS A 162 0.31 -21.18 -1.13
CA LYS A 162 -0.36 -22.31 -0.45
C LYS A 162 -0.19 -22.33 1.08
N TYR A 163 0.83 -21.66 1.61
CA TYR A 163 1.08 -21.56 3.06
C TYR A 163 0.55 -20.25 3.64
N LEU A 164 0.18 -19.29 2.79
CA LEU A 164 -0.17 -17.92 3.19
C LEU A 164 -1.66 -17.72 3.43
N ASN A 165 -2.52 -18.66 2.97
CA ASN A 165 -3.96 -18.56 3.11
C ASN A 165 -4.51 -17.19 2.65
N PRO A 166 -4.40 -16.85 1.35
CA PRO A 166 -4.74 -15.52 0.86
C PRO A 166 -6.21 -15.19 1.02
N GLU A 167 -6.48 -14.00 1.52
CA GLU A 167 -7.78 -13.35 1.38
C GLU A 167 -7.78 -12.46 0.15
N LYS A 168 -8.86 -12.52 -0.62
CA LYS A 168 -9.01 -11.80 -1.90
C LYS A 168 -10.15 -10.82 -1.81
N ASP A 169 -9.82 -9.54 -1.65
CA ASP A 169 -10.77 -8.45 -1.81
C ASP A 169 -10.71 -7.95 -3.26
N TYR A 170 -11.53 -8.58 -4.09
CA TYR A 170 -11.60 -8.22 -5.51
C TYR A 170 -12.17 -6.82 -5.74
N ALA A 171 -13.05 -6.34 -4.85
CA ALA A 171 -13.65 -5.01 -4.97
C ALA A 171 -12.59 -3.91 -4.89
N ASN A 172 -11.60 -4.06 -4.01
CA ASN A 172 -10.51 -3.12 -3.82
C ASN A 172 -9.21 -3.57 -4.51
N GLN A 173 -9.23 -4.72 -5.20
CA GLN A 173 -8.05 -5.34 -5.82
C GLN A 173 -6.90 -5.56 -4.82
N MET A 174 -7.25 -5.92 -3.59
CA MET A 174 -6.31 -6.19 -2.51
C MET A 174 -6.25 -7.69 -2.22
N TYR A 175 -5.07 -8.24 -2.23
CA TYR A 175 -4.80 -9.65 -2.01
C TYR A 175 -3.78 -9.77 -0.89
N TYR A 176 -4.20 -10.23 0.29
CA TYR A 176 -3.36 -10.20 1.48
C TYR A 176 -3.50 -11.48 2.32
N SER A 177 -2.52 -11.71 3.17
CA SER A 177 -2.54 -12.78 4.16
C SER A 177 -2.81 -12.21 5.55
N LEU A 178 -3.71 -12.84 6.29
CA LEU A 178 -3.93 -12.54 7.71
C LEU A 178 -2.91 -13.23 8.61
N LYS A 179 -2.29 -14.32 8.16
CA LYS A 179 -1.31 -15.06 8.92
C LYS A 179 0.09 -14.55 8.62
N GLN A 180 0.73 -13.96 9.62
CA GLN A 180 2.13 -13.50 9.54
C GLN A 180 3.13 -14.55 10.03
N ASP A 181 2.64 -15.65 10.60
CA ASP A 181 3.46 -16.63 11.32
C ASP A 181 3.63 -17.87 10.45
N ILE A 182 4.70 -17.86 9.65
CA ILE A 182 4.85 -18.90 8.65
C ILE A 182 6.28 -19.46 8.70
N ASP A 183 6.53 -20.28 9.68
CA ASP A 183 7.78 -21.02 9.85
C ASP A 183 8.19 -21.81 8.60
N LYS A 184 7.25 -22.08 7.69
CA LYS A 184 7.45 -22.86 6.47
C LYS A 184 7.79 -22.02 5.25
N VAL A 185 7.71 -20.69 5.34
CA VAL A 185 7.96 -19.78 4.22
C VAL A 185 9.30 -19.10 4.39
N LYS A 186 10.14 -19.20 3.37
CA LYS A 186 11.39 -18.44 3.31
C LYS A 186 11.11 -17.05 2.74
N PHE A 187 11.60 -16.04 3.41
CA PHE A 187 11.56 -14.65 2.98
C PHE A 187 12.95 -14.17 2.60
N LEU A 188 13.00 -13.31 1.59
CA LEU A 188 14.13 -12.46 1.29
C LEU A 188 13.87 -11.10 1.93
N GLU A 189 14.80 -10.60 2.75
CA GLU A 189 14.70 -9.29 3.39
C GLU A 189 15.70 -8.33 2.76
N ILE A 190 15.23 -7.16 2.35
CA ILE A 190 16.02 -6.14 1.68
C ILE A 190 15.76 -4.81 2.36
N THR A 191 16.84 -4.12 2.73
CA THR A 191 16.74 -2.74 3.22
C THR A 191 17.01 -1.77 2.08
N LEU A 192 15.99 -0.95 1.78
CA LEU A 192 16.08 0.12 0.80
C LEU A 192 16.38 1.43 1.51
N VAL A 193 17.25 2.22 0.93
CA VAL A 193 17.56 3.56 1.38
C VAL A 193 17.14 4.62 0.35
N LYS A 194 17.12 5.87 0.77
CA LYS A 194 16.79 7.00 -0.10
C LYS A 194 17.55 6.95 -1.43
N GLY A 195 16.82 7.12 -2.53
CA GLY A 195 17.37 7.10 -3.89
C GLY A 195 17.47 5.69 -4.51
N GLN A 196 16.91 4.66 -3.89
CA GLN A 196 16.83 3.32 -4.45
C GLN A 196 15.42 2.99 -4.93
N ILE A 197 15.35 2.23 -6.01
CA ILE A 197 14.12 1.64 -6.55
C ILE A 197 14.17 0.13 -6.38
N LEU A 198 13.08 -0.43 -5.84
CA LEU A 198 12.80 -1.86 -5.87
C LEU A 198 11.65 -2.12 -6.86
N PHE A 199 11.90 -2.95 -7.85
CA PHE A 199 10.87 -3.54 -8.69
C PHE A 199 10.38 -4.84 -8.07
N ILE A 200 9.07 -4.98 -7.87
CA ILE A 200 8.42 -6.19 -7.41
C ILE A 200 7.49 -6.68 -8.55
N PRO A 201 7.72 -7.89 -9.09
CA PRO A 201 6.85 -8.45 -10.12
C PRO A 201 5.44 -8.75 -9.60
N ALA A 202 4.48 -8.89 -10.51
CA ALA A 202 3.14 -9.35 -10.19
C ALA A 202 3.16 -10.69 -9.44
N TYR A 203 2.21 -10.86 -8.52
CA TYR A 203 2.01 -12.06 -7.68
C TYR A 203 3.11 -12.35 -6.66
N TRP A 204 4.18 -11.57 -6.60
CA TRP A 204 5.14 -11.65 -5.52
C TRP A 204 4.54 -11.08 -4.24
N TRP A 205 4.65 -11.83 -3.17
CA TRP A 205 4.23 -11.40 -1.84
C TRP A 205 5.27 -10.48 -1.24
N TYR A 206 4.81 -9.38 -0.67
CA TYR A 206 5.70 -8.42 -0.02
C TYR A 206 5.06 -7.80 1.22
N SER A 207 5.89 -7.37 2.14
CA SER A 207 5.54 -6.55 3.30
C SER A 207 6.64 -5.51 3.50
N ILE A 208 6.24 -4.27 3.79
CA ILE A 208 7.15 -3.13 3.95
C ILE A 208 7.15 -2.72 5.41
N THR A 209 8.32 -2.74 6.06
CA THR A 209 8.53 -2.21 7.41
C THR A 209 9.20 -0.85 7.30
N PHE A 210 8.61 0.15 7.93
CA PHE A 210 9.06 1.52 7.86
C PHE A 210 10.09 1.83 8.96
N ALA A 211 11.16 2.55 8.62
CA ALA A 211 12.00 3.23 9.58
C ALA A 211 11.43 4.62 9.91
N LYS A 212 12.07 5.34 10.79
CA LYS A 212 11.65 6.69 11.16
C LYS A 212 11.66 7.64 9.96
N GLU A 213 10.61 8.43 9.82
CA GLU A 213 10.44 9.43 8.75
C GLU A 213 10.62 8.86 7.34
N SER A 214 10.22 7.62 7.12
CA SER A 214 10.32 7.01 5.80
C SER A 214 9.12 7.32 4.93
N CYS A 215 9.43 7.56 3.65
CA CYS A 215 8.46 7.87 2.61
C CYS A 215 8.82 7.12 1.34
N VAL A 216 7.85 6.38 0.82
CA VAL A 216 7.99 5.57 -0.39
C VAL A 216 6.99 6.05 -1.44
N CYS A 217 7.48 6.37 -2.62
CA CYS A 217 6.68 6.67 -3.80
C CYS A 217 6.51 5.40 -4.63
N THR A 218 5.29 5.04 -4.99
CA THR A 218 5.05 3.87 -5.85
C THR A 218 4.57 4.26 -7.23
N LEU A 219 5.01 3.50 -8.24
CA LEU A 219 4.57 3.61 -9.61
C LEU A 219 4.13 2.22 -10.09
N GLN A 220 2.85 2.08 -10.37
CA GLN A 220 2.21 0.81 -10.72
C GLN A 220 1.63 0.88 -12.12
N TYR A 221 1.94 -0.12 -12.94
CA TYR A 221 1.57 -0.14 -14.34
C TYR A 221 0.73 -1.36 -14.70
N LYS A 222 -0.37 -1.13 -15.41
CA LYS A 222 -1.15 -2.18 -16.07
C LYS A 222 -1.03 -1.99 -17.59
N THR A 223 -0.66 -3.05 -18.29
CA THR A 223 -0.70 -3.08 -19.74
C THR A 223 -2.05 -3.62 -20.22
N VAL A 224 -2.39 -3.39 -21.50
CA VAL A 224 -3.62 -3.94 -22.09
C VAL A 224 -3.70 -5.46 -21.92
N MET A 225 -2.57 -6.16 -22.15
CA MET A 225 -2.52 -7.63 -22.01
C MET A 225 -2.68 -8.07 -20.55
N ASN A 226 -2.15 -7.29 -19.60
CA ASN A 226 -2.32 -7.57 -18.17
C ASN A 226 -3.79 -7.39 -17.75
N ILE A 227 -4.49 -6.36 -18.23
CA ILE A 227 -5.93 -6.16 -17.97
C ILE A 227 -6.74 -7.34 -18.51
N ILE A 228 -6.45 -7.81 -19.73
CA ILE A 228 -7.13 -8.98 -20.31
C ILE A 228 -6.87 -10.23 -19.45
N ALA A 229 -5.64 -10.42 -18.98
CA ALA A 229 -5.27 -11.57 -18.14
C ALA A 229 -5.96 -11.55 -16.78
N THR A 230 -6.17 -10.38 -16.19
CA THR A 230 -6.82 -10.18 -14.88
C THR A 230 -8.32 -9.89 -14.97
N LEU A 231 -8.91 -9.98 -16.18
CA LEU A 231 -10.34 -9.74 -16.40
C LEU A 231 -11.26 -10.55 -15.48
N PRO A 232 -11.00 -11.84 -15.19
CA PRO A 232 -11.83 -12.59 -14.24
C PRO A 232 -11.88 -11.94 -12.86
N ASP A 233 -10.74 -11.48 -12.33
CA ASP A 233 -10.66 -10.81 -11.02
C ASP A 233 -11.40 -9.47 -11.05
N ILE A 234 -11.33 -8.72 -12.14
CA ILE A 234 -12.07 -7.47 -12.34
C ILE A 234 -13.58 -7.74 -12.32
N CYS A 235 -14.05 -8.77 -13.03
CA CYS A 235 -15.46 -9.17 -13.03
C CYS A 235 -15.93 -9.58 -11.62
N MET A 236 -15.12 -10.35 -10.89
CA MET A 236 -15.40 -10.70 -9.49
C MET A 236 -15.50 -9.47 -8.61
N GLY A 237 -14.65 -8.47 -8.82
CA GLY A 237 -14.70 -7.19 -8.11
C GLY A 237 -16.00 -6.43 -8.34
N VAL A 238 -16.49 -6.39 -9.57
CA VAL A 238 -17.81 -5.80 -9.88
C VAL A 238 -18.91 -6.52 -9.14
N LEU A 239 -18.94 -7.85 -9.16
CA LEU A 239 -19.94 -8.64 -8.44
C LEU A 239 -19.85 -8.43 -6.92
N GLN A 240 -18.68 -8.36 -6.37
CA GLN A 240 -18.50 -8.12 -4.93
C GLN A 240 -18.97 -6.72 -4.50
N ARG A 241 -18.75 -5.69 -5.32
CA ARG A 241 -19.25 -4.32 -5.06
C ARG A 241 -20.79 -4.25 -5.06
N HIS A 242 -21.45 -5.08 -5.84
CA HIS A 242 -22.91 -5.15 -5.91
C HIS A 242 -23.54 -6.08 -4.87
N ASN A 243 -22.75 -6.73 -4.02
CA ASN A 243 -23.26 -7.59 -2.96
C ASN A 243 -23.86 -6.77 -1.81
N THR A 244 -25.19 -6.62 -1.83
CA THR A 244 -25.94 -5.83 -0.85
C THR A 244 -25.86 -6.39 0.58
N LYS A 245 -25.76 -7.71 0.75
CA LYS A 245 -25.69 -8.36 2.09
C LYS A 245 -24.43 -7.90 2.85
N THR A 246 -23.28 -7.86 2.17
CA THR A 246 -22.03 -7.39 2.79
C THR A 246 -22.11 -5.92 3.20
N LYS A 247 -22.75 -5.08 2.38
CA LYS A 247 -22.94 -3.66 2.70
C LYS A 247 -23.84 -3.47 3.93
N LEU A 248 -24.94 -4.19 4.01
CA LEU A 248 -25.87 -4.12 5.16
C LEU A 248 -25.22 -4.55 6.47
N THR A 249 -24.41 -5.61 6.46
CA THR A 249 -23.68 -6.07 7.65
C THR A 249 -22.69 -5.00 8.14
N LYS A 250 -21.94 -4.37 7.24
CA LYS A 250 -21.00 -3.29 7.60
C LYS A 250 -21.71 -2.08 8.22
N ILE A 251 -22.87 -1.69 7.71
CA ILE A 251 -23.66 -0.56 8.25
C ILE A 251 -24.16 -0.89 9.66
N THR A 252 -24.62 -2.11 9.92
CA THR A 252 -25.13 -2.54 11.23
C THR A 252 -24.03 -2.55 12.29
N LEU A 253 -22.79 -2.92 11.93
CA LEU A 253 -21.62 -2.91 12.82
C LEU A 253 -21.09 -1.50 13.11
N ALA A 254 -21.40 -0.53 12.24
CA ALA A 254 -20.97 0.86 12.39
C ALA A 254 -21.98 1.75 13.13
N SER A 255 -23.07 1.17 13.67
CA SER A 255 -24.05 1.93 14.46
C SER A 255 -23.40 2.39 15.78
N PRO A 256 -23.37 3.69 16.10
CA PRO A 256 -22.72 4.18 17.29
C PRO A 256 -23.42 3.65 18.55
N ALA A 257 -22.65 3.16 19.51
CA ALA A 257 -23.14 2.84 20.83
C ALA A 257 -23.80 4.10 21.44
N ASN A 258 -25.05 3.97 21.86
CA ASN A 258 -25.77 5.02 22.58
C ASN A 258 -24.93 5.48 23.79
N PRO A 259 -24.77 6.78 24.01
CA PRO A 259 -24.22 7.26 25.25
C PRO A 259 -25.18 6.91 26.38
N SER A 260 -24.70 6.08 27.30
CA SER A 260 -25.40 5.74 28.53
C SER A 260 -25.78 7.03 29.30
N SER A 261 -27.04 7.17 29.59
CA SER A 261 -27.59 8.15 30.52
C SER A 261 -26.93 7.98 31.90
N SER A 262 -26.11 8.94 32.28
CA SER A 262 -25.60 9.06 33.65
C SER A 262 -26.66 9.70 34.53
N ASP A 263 -27.00 8.96 35.55
CA ASP A 263 -27.61 9.32 36.83
C ASP A 263 -27.84 10.81 37.17
N GLU A 264 -29.07 11.18 37.28
CA GLU A 264 -29.51 12.22 38.20
C GLU A 264 -30.13 11.59 39.46
N SER A 265 -29.32 11.34 40.49
CA SER A 265 -29.81 11.18 41.84
C SER A 265 -29.66 12.50 42.60
N ARG A 266 -30.65 13.36 42.53
CA ARG A 266 -30.84 14.46 43.45
C ARG A 266 -31.65 13.98 44.63
N THR A 267 -31.01 13.75 45.75
CA THR A 267 -31.61 13.67 47.10
C THR A 267 -32.11 15.05 47.53
N SER A 268 -33.42 15.21 47.57
CA SER A 268 -34.08 16.31 48.27
C SER A 268 -34.19 15.95 49.76
N LYS A 269 -33.46 16.68 50.62
CA LYS A 269 -33.74 16.77 52.06
C LYS A 269 -34.81 17.84 52.28
N GLY A 270 -35.95 17.44 52.74
CA GLY A 270 -36.96 18.33 53.33
C GLY A 270 -36.60 18.71 54.73
N PRO A 271 -37.06 19.87 55.25
CA PRO A 271 -36.78 20.33 56.59
C PRO A 271 -37.77 19.74 57.60
N ASP A 272 -37.26 19.26 58.70
CA ASP A 272 -38.03 18.88 59.88
C ASP A 272 -38.42 20.12 60.70
N GLU A 273 -39.71 20.23 60.96
CA GLU A 273 -40.29 21.12 61.92
C GLU A 273 -40.31 20.52 63.31
N LEU A 274 -40.03 21.42 64.25
CA LEU A 274 -40.17 21.35 65.70
C LEU A 274 -41.44 20.68 66.23
N ARG A 275 -41.29 19.72 67.12
CA ARG A 275 -41.77 19.74 68.49
C ARG A 275 -41.32 18.52 69.27
#